data_506489657390a58b64bb721efbb158c6
#
_entry.id   506489657390a58b64bb721efbb158c6
#
_cell.length_a   1.000
_cell.length_b   1.000
_cell.length_c   1.000
_cell.angle_alpha   90.00
_cell.angle_beta   90.00
_cell.angle_gamma   90.00
#
_symmetry.space_group_name_H-M   'P 1'
#
loop_
_entity.id
_entity.type
_entity.pdbx_description
1 polymer ?
#
loop_
_entity_poly.entity_id
_entity_poly.type
_entity_poly.pdbx_seq_one_letter_code
_entity_poly.pdbx_strand_id
1 'polypeptide(L)'
;VQADSFDDEIWLLEHDAVFTLGTAADPSHVLNPGNIPIVQTDRGGEVTFHGPGQLVIYFLLDIKAKKIGPKSLVANLQNLIKNILQHYSIESSFVEGAPGVYVGEKKIASIGLRISKGRTYHGISLNVDMDLEPFSRINPCGYEGLEVTQISHFDSNVTMEGVESVATEELKKLFK
;
A
#
# COMPACT_ATOMS: atom_id res chain seq x y z
N VAL A 1 -5.76 27.61 24.49
CA VAL A 1 -6.18 26.72 23.41
C VAL A 1 -5.39 25.45 23.61
N GLN A 2 -6.02 24.40 24.21
CA GLN A 2 -5.41 23.07 24.28
C GLN A 2 -5.22 22.59 22.83
N ALA A 3 -3.99 22.29 22.44
CA ALA A 3 -3.75 21.57 21.23
C ALA A 3 -4.41 20.20 21.37
N ASP A 4 -5.35 19.87 20.50
CA ASP A 4 -5.89 18.52 20.40
C ASP A 4 -4.71 17.58 20.11
N SER A 5 -4.23 16.89 21.14
CA SER A 5 -3.23 15.83 20.96
C SER A 5 -3.99 14.62 20.46
N PHE A 6 -3.89 14.37 19.16
CA PHE A 6 -4.31 13.08 18.60
C PHE A 6 -3.14 12.11 18.77
N ASP A 7 -3.40 10.95 19.32
CA ASP A 7 -2.42 9.87 19.32
C ASP A 7 -2.25 9.34 17.88
N ASP A 8 -1.03 8.99 17.53
CA ASP A 8 -0.77 8.33 16.26
C ASP A 8 -1.39 6.93 16.26
N GLU A 9 -2.01 6.57 15.16
CA GLU A 9 -2.61 5.26 14.99
C GLU A 9 -2.12 4.61 13.70
N ILE A 10 -1.98 3.28 13.73
CA ILE A 10 -1.69 2.47 12.55
C ILE A 10 -2.69 1.33 12.53
N TRP A 11 -3.41 1.22 11.41
CA TRP A 11 -4.47 0.23 11.24
C TRP A 11 -4.05 -0.82 10.21
N LEU A 12 -4.08 -2.09 10.58
CA LEU A 12 -3.91 -3.22 9.69
C LEU A 12 -5.29 -3.80 9.39
N LEU A 13 -5.63 -3.94 8.12
CA LEU A 13 -6.96 -4.38 7.70
C LEU A 13 -6.95 -4.96 6.28
N GLU A 14 -8.07 -5.56 5.91
CA GLU A 14 -8.40 -5.92 4.54
C GLU A 14 -9.66 -5.16 4.10
N HIS A 15 -9.83 -4.97 2.80
CA HIS A 15 -11.04 -4.41 2.20
C HIS A 15 -11.82 -5.46 1.43
N ASP A 16 -13.11 -5.25 1.28
CA ASP A 16 -13.88 -5.87 0.21
C ASP A 16 -13.36 -5.42 -1.15
N ALA A 17 -13.69 -6.18 -2.20
CA ALA A 17 -13.26 -5.86 -3.56
C ALA A 17 -13.71 -4.46 -3.99
N VAL A 18 -12.75 -3.59 -4.33
CA VAL A 18 -13.00 -2.21 -4.73
C VAL A 18 -11.86 -1.67 -5.60
N PHE A 19 -12.21 -0.94 -6.67
CA PHE A 19 -11.27 -0.08 -7.36
C PHE A 19 -11.29 1.31 -6.73
N THR A 20 -10.12 1.86 -6.44
CA THR A 20 -10.01 3.24 -5.94
C THR A 20 -9.24 4.11 -6.92
N LEU A 21 -9.78 5.29 -7.17
CA LEU A 21 -9.15 6.34 -7.95
C LEU A 21 -8.47 7.33 -7.01
N GLY A 22 -7.16 7.48 -7.14
CA GLY A 22 -6.41 8.49 -6.41
C GLY A 22 -6.51 9.88 -7.06
N THR A 23 -5.82 10.85 -6.48
CA THR A 23 -5.88 12.26 -6.95
C THR A 23 -5.25 12.49 -8.33
N ALA A 24 -4.38 11.59 -8.78
CA ALA A 24 -3.76 11.63 -10.11
C ALA A 24 -4.44 10.68 -11.11
N ALA A 25 -5.52 9.99 -10.70
CA ALA A 25 -6.13 8.97 -11.54
C ALA A 25 -6.89 9.56 -12.73
N ASP A 26 -6.64 8.96 -13.89
CA ASP A 26 -7.48 9.13 -15.06
C ASP A 26 -8.54 8.01 -15.07
N PRO A 27 -9.85 8.34 -15.08
CA PRO A 27 -10.91 7.33 -15.15
C PRO A 27 -10.80 6.39 -16.35
N SER A 28 -10.14 6.80 -17.44
CA SER A 28 -9.90 5.95 -18.62
C SER A 28 -8.98 4.76 -18.34
N HIS A 29 -8.23 4.79 -17.23
CA HIS A 29 -7.40 3.66 -16.77
C HIS A 29 -8.21 2.53 -16.12
N VAL A 30 -9.52 2.73 -15.90
CA VAL A 30 -10.44 1.65 -15.55
C VAL A 30 -11.02 1.08 -16.85
N LEU A 31 -10.52 -0.08 -17.26
CA LEU A 31 -10.83 -0.67 -18.56
C LEU A 31 -12.14 -1.46 -18.55
N ASN A 32 -12.33 -2.29 -17.55
CA ASN A 32 -13.53 -3.13 -17.38
C ASN A 32 -13.76 -3.49 -15.90
N PRO A 33 -14.44 -2.65 -15.11
CA PRO A 33 -14.63 -2.87 -13.70
C PRO A 33 -15.58 -4.05 -13.39
N GLY A 34 -16.44 -4.44 -14.31
CA GLY A 34 -17.48 -5.43 -14.05
C GLY A 34 -18.40 -4.95 -12.93
N ASN A 35 -18.65 -5.83 -11.94
CA ASN A 35 -19.49 -5.54 -10.76
C ASN A 35 -18.69 -4.98 -9.57
N ILE A 36 -17.38 -4.79 -9.71
CA ILE A 36 -16.56 -4.25 -8.63
C ILE A 36 -16.81 -2.74 -8.51
N PRO A 37 -17.14 -2.23 -7.32
CA PRO A 37 -17.35 -0.80 -7.13
C PRO A 37 -16.11 0.04 -7.45
N ILE A 38 -16.34 1.25 -7.94
CA ILE A 38 -15.30 2.26 -8.18
C ILE A 38 -15.54 3.40 -7.19
N VAL A 39 -14.52 3.75 -6.41
CA VAL A 39 -14.60 4.81 -5.41
C VAL A 39 -13.52 5.85 -5.66
N GLN A 40 -13.94 7.11 -5.79
CA GLN A 40 -13.01 8.24 -5.82
C GLN A 40 -12.50 8.51 -4.41
N THR A 41 -11.19 8.59 -4.25
CA THR A 41 -10.53 8.89 -3.00
C THR A 41 -9.59 10.10 -3.14
N ASP A 42 -9.11 10.61 -2.03
CA ASP A 42 -8.14 11.71 -2.00
C ASP A 42 -6.71 11.25 -1.68
N ARG A 43 -6.45 9.92 -1.69
CA ARG A 43 -5.08 9.39 -1.61
C ARG A 43 -4.25 9.82 -2.81
N GLY A 44 -2.94 9.88 -2.65
CA GLY A 44 -2.04 10.05 -3.78
C GLY A 44 -2.08 8.88 -4.76
N GLY A 45 -1.67 9.15 -6.00
CA GLY A 45 -1.50 8.14 -7.05
C GLY A 45 -2.72 7.93 -7.93
N GLU A 46 -2.60 6.93 -8.77
CA GLU A 46 -3.51 6.52 -9.84
C GLU A 46 -4.56 5.51 -9.35
N VAL A 47 -5.20 4.79 -10.30
CA VAL A 47 -6.14 3.71 -10.00
C VAL A 47 -5.41 2.50 -9.40
N THR A 48 -6.05 1.84 -8.44
CA THR A 48 -5.60 0.55 -7.90
C THR A 48 -6.80 -0.33 -7.51
N PHE A 49 -6.52 -1.56 -7.13
CA PHE A 49 -7.48 -2.53 -6.65
C PHE A 49 -7.17 -2.92 -5.20
N HIS A 50 -8.21 -3.03 -4.38
CA HIS A 50 -8.16 -3.62 -3.06
C HIS A 50 -9.18 -4.77 -2.98
N GLY A 51 -8.82 -5.82 -2.25
CA GLY A 51 -9.69 -6.98 -2.05
C GLY A 51 -9.19 -7.92 -0.96
N PRO A 52 -9.97 -8.94 -0.61
CA PRO A 52 -9.55 -9.96 0.35
C PRO A 52 -8.22 -10.60 -0.04
N GLY A 53 -7.38 -10.86 0.96
CA GLY A 53 -6.03 -11.39 0.75
C GLY A 53 -4.96 -10.32 0.48
N GLN A 54 -5.32 -9.03 0.55
CA GLN A 54 -4.38 -7.91 0.48
C GLN A 54 -4.31 -7.22 1.85
N LEU A 55 -3.12 -7.16 2.45
CA LEU A 55 -2.92 -6.39 3.67
C LEU A 55 -2.86 -4.90 3.35
N VAL A 56 -3.77 -4.14 3.94
CA VAL A 56 -3.76 -2.67 3.88
C VAL A 56 -3.32 -2.14 5.24
N ILE A 57 -2.38 -1.20 5.22
CA ILE A 57 -1.89 -0.54 6.44
C ILE A 57 -2.12 0.97 6.30
N TYR A 58 -2.99 1.52 7.13
CA TYR A 58 -3.23 2.96 7.21
C TYR A 58 -2.36 3.60 8.30
N PHE A 59 -1.80 4.75 7.95
CA PHE A 59 -0.90 5.52 8.81
C PHE A 59 -1.55 6.86 9.15
N LEU A 60 -2.07 6.98 10.36
CA LEU A 60 -2.64 8.20 10.91
C LEU A 60 -1.62 8.84 11.86
N LEU A 61 -0.67 9.57 11.31
CA LEU A 61 0.51 10.07 12.02
C LEU A 61 0.57 11.59 12.00
N ASP A 62 1.01 12.20 13.09
CA ASP A 62 1.45 13.60 13.10
C ASP A 62 2.95 13.67 12.73
N ILE A 63 3.22 13.73 11.42
CA ILE A 63 4.60 13.78 10.90
C ILE A 63 5.27 15.12 11.18
N LYS A 64 4.50 16.19 11.41
CA LYS A 64 5.05 17.48 11.81
C LYS A 64 5.63 17.42 13.22
N ALA A 65 4.89 16.86 14.17
CA ALA A 65 5.37 16.64 15.53
C ALA A 65 6.59 15.71 15.56
N LYS A 66 6.61 14.68 14.73
CA LYS A 66 7.74 13.74 14.59
C LYS A 66 8.91 14.30 13.80
N LYS A 67 8.78 15.46 13.17
CA LYS A 67 9.80 16.06 12.28
C LYS A 67 10.21 15.14 11.12
N ILE A 68 9.25 14.35 10.61
CA ILE A 68 9.46 13.45 9.47
C ILE A 68 9.00 14.18 8.20
N GLY A 69 9.89 14.28 7.22
CA GLY A 69 9.54 14.81 5.90
C GLY A 69 8.76 13.77 5.06
N PRO A 70 7.90 14.24 4.12
CA PRO A 70 7.13 13.34 3.25
C PRO A 70 7.97 12.31 2.49
N LYS A 71 9.10 12.72 1.93
CA LYS A 71 10.02 11.82 1.21
C LYS A 71 10.63 10.76 2.13
N SER A 72 11.03 11.17 3.34
CA SER A 72 11.56 10.24 4.35
C SER A 72 10.50 9.24 4.80
N LEU A 73 9.26 9.68 4.95
CA LEU A 73 8.15 8.78 5.28
C LEU A 73 7.96 7.71 4.20
N VAL A 74 7.88 8.11 2.93
CA VAL A 74 7.74 7.16 1.81
C VAL A 74 8.89 6.16 1.78
N ALA A 75 10.14 6.62 1.96
CA ALA A 75 11.31 5.74 2.03
C ALA A 75 11.22 4.76 3.21
N ASN A 76 10.75 5.22 4.37
CA ASN A 76 10.54 4.37 5.54
C ASN A 76 9.47 3.30 5.26
N LEU A 77 8.38 3.65 4.59
CA LEU A 77 7.33 2.69 4.23
C LEU A 77 7.79 1.68 3.18
N GLN A 78 8.60 2.09 2.20
CA GLN A 78 9.24 1.18 1.26
C GLN A 78 10.15 0.17 1.98
N ASN A 79 10.97 0.65 2.92
CA ASN A 79 11.83 -0.20 3.72
C ASN A 79 11.04 -1.13 4.65
N LEU A 80 9.94 -0.67 5.22
CA LEU A 80 9.02 -1.51 5.99
C LEU A 80 8.54 -2.72 5.16
N ILE A 81 8.04 -2.46 3.95
CA ILE A 81 7.59 -3.54 3.06
C ILE A 81 8.75 -4.48 2.70
N LYS A 82 9.92 -3.91 2.37
CA LYS A 82 11.11 -4.70 2.07
C LYS A 82 11.49 -5.63 3.23
N ASN A 83 11.45 -5.14 4.47
CA ASN A 83 11.76 -5.95 5.65
C ASN A 83 10.74 -7.07 5.85
N ILE A 84 9.45 -6.79 5.65
CA ILE A 84 8.39 -7.81 5.69
C ILE A 84 8.67 -8.89 4.64
N LEU A 85 8.99 -8.51 3.40
CA LEU A 85 9.27 -9.44 2.30
C LEU A 85 10.54 -10.27 2.56
N GLN A 86 11.57 -9.69 3.17
CA GLN A 86 12.79 -10.40 3.57
C GLN A 86 12.52 -11.53 4.57
N HIS A 87 11.52 -11.38 5.44
CA HIS A 87 11.10 -12.44 6.34
C HIS A 87 10.64 -13.69 5.58
N TYR A 88 10.08 -13.51 4.39
CA TYR A 88 9.66 -14.57 3.46
C TYR A 88 10.73 -14.91 2.41
N SER A 89 11.98 -14.45 2.60
CA SER A 89 13.09 -14.66 1.66
C SER A 89 12.83 -14.10 0.25
N ILE A 90 12.00 -13.05 0.15
CA ILE A 90 11.67 -12.38 -1.10
C ILE A 90 12.55 -11.14 -1.26
N GLU A 91 13.40 -11.13 -2.28
CA GLU A 91 14.16 -9.94 -2.66
C GLU A 91 13.27 -8.96 -3.41
N SER A 92 13.33 -7.69 -3.02
CA SER A 92 12.51 -6.64 -3.61
C SER A 92 13.31 -5.39 -3.91
N SER A 93 12.78 -4.57 -4.81
CA SER A 93 13.41 -3.34 -5.28
C SER A 93 12.43 -2.18 -5.32
N PHE A 94 12.99 -0.97 -5.45
CA PHE A 94 12.25 0.26 -5.66
C PHE A 94 12.54 0.80 -7.07
N VAL A 95 11.54 1.40 -7.70
CA VAL A 95 11.66 2.04 -8.99
C VAL A 95 11.51 3.55 -8.80
N GLU A 96 12.49 4.31 -9.28
CA GLU A 96 12.44 5.77 -9.17
C GLU A 96 11.24 6.33 -9.95
N GLY A 97 10.50 7.24 -9.30
CA GLY A 97 9.30 7.84 -9.90
C GLY A 97 8.05 6.96 -9.92
N ALA A 98 8.16 5.69 -9.48
CA ALA A 98 7.03 4.77 -9.39
C ALA A 98 6.86 4.26 -7.95
N PRO A 99 6.10 4.97 -7.10
CA PRO A 99 5.93 4.61 -5.69
C PRO A 99 5.32 3.23 -5.55
N GLY A 100 5.97 2.40 -4.71
CA GLY A 100 5.61 1.01 -4.48
C GLY A 100 6.85 0.15 -4.28
N VAL A 101 6.64 -1.15 -4.23
CA VAL A 101 7.71 -2.15 -4.09
C VAL A 101 7.52 -3.23 -5.14
N TYR A 102 8.62 -3.69 -5.72
CA TYR A 102 8.64 -4.60 -6.86
C TYR A 102 9.47 -5.85 -6.56
N VAL A 103 9.05 -6.97 -7.12
CA VAL A 103 9.82 -8.22 -7.18
C VAL A 103 10.08 -8.52 -8.65
N GLY A 104 11.33 -8.36 -9.07
CA GLY A 104 11.63 -8.26 -10.49
C GLY A 104 10.91 -7.06 -11.11
N GLU A 105 10.17 -7.30 -12.18
CA GLU A 105 9.37 -6.25 -12.84
C GLU A 105 7.91 -6.15 -12.35
N LYS A 106 7.50 -7.04 -11.41
CA LYS A 106 6.12 -7.14 -10.93
C LYS A 106 5.93 -6.38 -9.62
N LYS A 107 4.88 -5.58 -9.57
CA LYS A 107 4.53 -4.83 -8.38
C LYS A 107 3.89 -5.73 -7.33
N ILE A 108 4.42 -5.72 -6.11
CA ILE A 108 3.87 -6.50 -4.98
C ILE A 108 3.16 -5.62 -3.95
N ALA A 109 3.53 -4.34 -3.89
CA ALA A 109 2.93 -3.39 -2.95
C ALA A 109 2.81 -1.99 -3.56
N SER A 110 1.76 -1.29 -3.16
CA SER A 110 1.50 0.10 -3.55
C SER A 110 1.59 1.03 -2.35
N ILE A 111 1.99 2.28 -2.58
CA ILE A 111 2.03 3.33 -1.58
C ILE A 111 1.20 4.50 -2.09
N GLY A 112 0.18 4.87 -1.34
CA GLY A 112 -0.69 5.99 -1.66
C GLY A 112 -1.09 6.73 -0.39
N LEU A 113 -0.32 7.73 0.01
CA LEU A 113 -0.57 8.56 1.18
C LEU A 113 -1.29 9.85 0.80
N ARG A 114 -2.02 10.39 1.76
CA ARG A 114 -2.42 11.79 1.79
C ARG A 114 -1.78 12.48 2.99
N ILE A 115 -1.22 13.66 2.76
CA ILE A 115 -0.67 14.50 3.82
C ILE A 115 -1.46 15.82 3.81
N SER A 116 -2.06 16.16 4.94
CA SER A 116 -2.81 17.40 5.13
C SER A 116 -2.47 18.01 6.48
N LYS A 117 -2.06 19.28 6.48
CA LYS A 117 -1.69 20.03 7.70
C LYS A 117 -0.65 19.31 8.60
N GLY A 118 0.25 18.53 8.00
CA GLY A 118 1.29 17.78 8.71
C GLY A 118 0.85 16.45 9.29
N ARG A 119 -0.37 15.98 8.96
CA ARG A 119 -0.91 14.67 9.34
C ARG A 119 -1.12 13.81 8.12
N THR A 120 -0.97 12.49 8.30
CA THR A 120 -1.14 11.49 7.23
C THR A 120 -2.41 10.69 7.40
N TYR A 121 -2.93 10.17 6.31
CA TYR A 121 -3.93 9.11 6.26
C TYR A 121 -3.80 8.34 4.93
N HIS A 122 -4.55 7.25 4.76
CA HIS A 122 -4.25 6.18 3.82
C HIS A 122 -2.91 5.50 4.14
N GLY A 123 -2.24 4.89 3.19
CA GLY A 123 -0.99 4.19 3.49
C GLY A 123 -0.49 3.29 2.38
N ILE A 124 -0.35 2.01 2.69
CA ILE A 124 0.20 1.00 1.80
C ILE A 124 -0.77 -0.16 1.62
N SER A 125 -0.63 -0.86 0.51
CA SER A 125 -1.26 -2.16 0.28
C SER A 125 -0.21 -3.17 -0.17
N LEU A 126 -0.20 -4.35 0.47
CA LEU A 126 0.72 -5.46 0.20
C LEU A 126 -0.10 -6.67 -0.24
N ASN A 127 0.17 -7.17 -1.43
CA ASN A 127 -0.50 -8.36 -1.94
C ASN A 127 0.06 -9.61 -1.24
N VAL A 128 -0.78 -10.32 -0.50
CA VAL A 128 -0.39 -11.50 0.29
C VAL A 128 -0.83 -12.78 -0.39
N ASP A 129 -2.12 -13.05 -0.44
CA ASP A 129 -2.73 -14.19 -1.11
C ASP A 129 -4.15 -13.85 -1.55
N MET A 130 -4.27 -13.20 -2.69
CA MET A 130 -5.50 -12.61 -3.20
C MET A 130 -5.76 -13.04 -4.65
N ASP A 131 -6.97 -12.79 -5.14
CA ASP A 131 -7.25 -12.85 -6.56
C ASP A 131 -6.63 -11.62 -7.25
N LEU A 132 -5.62 -11.84 -8.08
CA LEU A 132 -4.93 -10.78 -8.82
C LEU A 132 -5.61 -10.43 -10.15
N GLU A 133 -6.61 -11.20 -10.59
CA GLU A 133 -7.29 -10.99 -11.88
C GLU A 133 -7.84 -9.57 -12.02
N PRO A 134 -8.49 -8.96 -10.99
CA PRO A 134 -9.01 -7.60 -11.11
C PRO A 134 -7.98 -6.54 -11.49
N PHE A 135 -6.70 -6.74 -11.18
CA PHE A 135 -5.64 -5.82 -11.65
C PHE A 135 -5.52 -5.77 -13.18
N SER A 136 -5.92 -6.83 -13.89
CA SER A 136 -5.94 -6.85 -15.36
C SER A 136 -7.04 -5.97 -15.97
N ARG A 137 -8.00 -5.55 -15.16
CA ARG A 137 -9.14 -4.70 -15.57
C ARG A 137 -8.84 -3.20 -15.46
N ILE A 138 -7.64 -2.85 -15.02
CA ILE A 138 -7.17 -1.47 -14.85
C ILE A 138 -5.77 -1.32 -15.41
N ASN A 139 -5.33 -0.07 -15.64
CA ASN A 139 -3.91 0.26 -15.86
C ASN A 139 -3.32 0.79 -14.55
N PRO A 140 -2.75 -0.08 -13.68
CA PRO A 140 -2.29 0.33 -12.36
C PRO A 140 -1.19 1.38 -12.49
N CYS A 141 -1.28 2.44 -11.68
CA CYS A 141 -0.30 3.54 -11.70
C CYS A 141 -0.18 4.25 -13.06
N GLY A 142 -1.20 4.17 -13.93
CA GLY A 142 -1.17 4.74 -15.27
C GLY A 142 -0.27 4.00 -16.26
N TYR A 143 0.30 2.86 -15.89
CA TYR A 143 1.14 2.03 -16.76
C TYR A 143 0.33 0.90 -17.37
N GLU A 144 0.18 0.92 -18.68
CA GLU A 144 -0.41 -0.18 -19.44
C GLU A 144 0.44 -1.44 -19.28
N GLY A 145 -0.19 -2.57 -18.93
CA GLY A 145 0.47 -3.86 -18.83
C GLY A 145 1.38 -4.04 -17.60
N LEU A 146 1.29 -3.16 -16.59
CA LEU A 146 2.02 -3.37 -15.34
C LEU A 146 1.55 -4.66 -14.67
N GLU A 147 2.44 -5.64 -14.58
CA GLU A 147 2.18 -6.90 -13.89
C GLU A 147 2.27 -6.73 -12.37
N VAL A 148 1.46 -7.50 -11.67
CA VAL A 148 1.44 -7.59 -10.21
C VAL A 148 1.81 -8.99 -9.73
N THR A 149 2.26 -9.10 -8.50
CA THR A 149 2.55 -10.38 -7.83
C THR A 149 2.13 -10.31 -6.37
N GLN A 150 2.33 -11.39 -5.64
CA GLN A 150 1.94 -11.54 -4.24
C GLN A 150 2.87 -12.52 -3.51
N ILE A 151 2.85 -12.49 -2.17
CA ILE A 151 3.73 -13.33 -1.34
C ILE A 151 3.48 -14.82 -1.61
N SER A 152 2.22 -15.25 -1.77
CA SER A 152 1.88 -16.67 -1.99
C SER A 152 2.48 -17.27 -3.27
N HIS A 153 2.93 -16.45 -4.23
CA HIS A 153 3.68 -16.94 -5.40
C HIS A 153 5.10 -17.40 -5.04
N PHE A 154 5.63 -17.03 -3.89
CA PHE A 154 6.98 -17.36 -3.42
C PHE A 154 6.95 -18.27 -2.19
N ASP A 155 5.94 -18.13 -1.34
CA ASP A 155 5.69 -18.97 -0.17
C ASP A 155 4.21 -19.38 -0.14
N SER A 156 3.93 -20.60 -0.56
CA SER A 156 2.56 -21.15 -0.61
C SER A 156 1.93 -21.38 0.78
N ASN A 157 2.71 -21.29 1.86
CA ASN A 157 2.23 -21.45 3.23
C ASN A 157 1.96 -20.11 3.92
N VAL A 158 2.11 -19.00 3.20
CA VAL A 158 1.83 -17.68 3.76
C VAL A 158 0.38 -17.57 4.23
N THR A 159 0.18 -16.91 5.36
CA THR A 159 -1.14 -16.57 5.89
C THR A 159 -1.20 -15.07 6.17
N MET A 160 -2.41 -14.49 6.08
CA MET A 160 -2.61 -13.07 6.42
C MET A 160 -2.17 -12.80 7.87
N GLU A 161 -2.58 -13.64 8.81
CA GLU A 161 -2.21 -13.53 10.23
C GLU A 161 -0.68 -13.52 10.43
N GLY A 162 0.04 -14.38 9.69
CA GLY A 162 1.50 -14.43 9.72
C GLY A 162 2.12 -13.12 9.23
N VAL A 163 1.61 -12.58 8.12
CA VAL A 163 2.11 -11.31 7.56
C VAL A 163 1.78 -10.13 8.48
N GLU A 164 0.59 -10.09 9.07
CA GLU A 164 0.20 -9.07 10.05
C GLU A 164 1.11 -9.09 11.29
N SER A 165 1.48 -10.28 11.76
CA SER A 165 2.40 -10.44 12.89
C SER A 165 3.78 -9.87 12.55
N VAL A 166 4.34 -10.23 11.40
CA VAL A 166 5.63 -9.71 10.92
C VAL A 166 5.56 -8.18 10.72
N ALA A 167 4.49 -7.69 10.08
CA ALA A 167 4.29 -6.26 9.88
C ALA A 167 4.24 -5.50 11.20
N THR A 168 3.54 -6.04 12.20
CA THR A 168 3.45 -5.43 13.54
C THR A 168 4.81 -5.31 14.20
N GLU A 169 5.66 -6.34 14.12
CA GLU A 169 7.01 -6.30 14.68
C GLU A 169 7.91 -5.27 13.95
N GLU A 170 7.82 -5.19 12.63
CA GLU A 170 8.58 -4.20 11.85
C GLU A 170 8.09 -2.76 12.11
N LEU A 171 6.77 -2.56 12.28
CA LEU A 171 6.19 -1.27 12.66
C LEU A 171 6.67 -0.80 14.03
N LYS A 172 6.76 -1.70 15.03
CA LYS A 172 7.31 -1.38 16.36
C LYS A 172 8.77 -0.94 16.30
N LYS A 173 9.55 -1.45 15.34
CA LYS A 173 10.94 -1.02 15.14
C LYS A 173 11.02 0.35 14.48
N LEU A 174 10.13 0.63 13.53
CA LEU A 174 10.12 1.86 12.74
C LEU A 174 9.66 3.07 13.54
N PHE A 175 8.71 2.90 14.45
CA PHE A 175 8.07 3.98 15.22
C PHE A 175 8.41 3.97 16.72
N LYS A 176 9.59 3.47 17.06
CA LYS A 176 10.14 3.55 18.42
C LYS A 176 10.47 4.97 18.83
#